data_bd049640bfdf9a3dc201260c6e2d3e2b
#
_entry.id   bd049640bfdf9a3dc201260c6e2d3e2b
#
_cell.length_a   1.000
_cell.length_b   1.000
_cell.length_c   1.000
_cell.angle_alpha   90.00
_cell.angle_beta   90.00
_cell.angle_gamma   90.00
#
_symmetry.space_group_name_H-M   'P 1'
#
loop_
_entity.id
_entity.type
_entity.pdbx_description
1 polymer ?
#
loop_
_entity_poly.entity_id
_entity_poly.type
_entity_poly.pdbx_seq_one_letter_code
_entity_poly.pdbx_strand_id
1 'polypeptide(L)'
;MSDSSGQIDLRMDRPHSARMYDYYLGGYTNFPADREAAGQAMIAFPSLLVAARANRRFMHRSTRYLAARGHQQFLDIGTGIPTSPNLHEIAQAITPAARIVYADNDPIVLAHAAALLHSTPQGLTAYTQADVTDPAALLEAPEIHATLDLDEPVALSLNALLHFVPDHLGAHAIVDRLKDRLAPGSALTMTHLTADFDPEPVHRLVAAYRAAGTSGQARTREEFTAFFTGWTLLEDGVTPTPQWNPDRDNDRDNDPGNVTDAEAACYAAVAVKP
;
A
#
# COMPACT_ATOMS: atom_id res chain seq x y z
N MET A 1 -3.59 -22.53 37.58
CA MET A 1 -2.83 -21.64 36.69
C MET A 1 -3.48 -21.76 35.33
N SER A 2 -4.41 -20.89 35.01
CA SER A 2 -5.10 -20.85 33.73
C SER A 2 -4.19 -20.08 32.75
N ASP A 3 -3.65 -20.84 31.81
CA ASP A 3 -2.89 -20.32 30.68
C ASP A 3 -3.87 -19.60 29.74
N SER A 4 -4.05 -18.29 29.93
CA SER A 4 -4.74 -17.43 28.98
C SER A 4 -3.73 -16.98 27.94
N SER A 5 -3.30 -17.91 27.07
CA SER A 5 -2.76 -17.57 25.77
C SER A 5 -3.87 -16.83 25.02
N GLY A 6 -3.79 -15.52 24.97
CA GLY A 6 -4.76 -14.68 24.26
C GLY A 6 -4.83 -15.13 22.80
N GLN A 7 -5.84 -15.91 22.48
CA GLN A 7 -6.09 -16.35 21.11
C GLN A 7 -6.43 -15.10 20.30
N ILE A 8 -5.56 -14.73 19.34
CA ILE A 8 -5.80 -13.60 18.45
C ILE A 8 -7.06 -13.89 17.64
N ASP A 9 -8.09 -13.04 17.77
CA ASP A 9 -9.29 -13.13 16.94
C ASP A 9 -8.94 -12.72 15.50
N LEU A 10 -8.84 -13.70 14.64
CA LEU A 10 -8.48 -13.51 13.23
C LEU A 10 -9.65 -12.99 12.36
N ARG A 11 -10.84 -12.79 12.95
CA ARG A 11 -12.02 -12.23 12.27
C ARG A 11 -12.31 -12.87 10.91
N MET A 12 -12.22 -14.20 10.83
CA MET A 12 -12.34 -14.98 9.59
C MET A 12 -13.77 -15.01 9.02
N ASP A 13 -14.75 -14.58 9.82
CA ASP A 13 -16.18 -14.51 9.52
C ASP A 13 -16.59 -13.28 8.72
N ARG A 14 -15.69 -12.32 8.53
CA ARG A 14 -15.93 -11.07 7.78
C ARG A 14 -14.78 -10.75 6.84
N PRO A 15 -15.08 -10.14 5.66
CA PRO A 15 -14.05 -9.80 4.69
C PRO A 15 -13.12 -8.70 5.22
N HIS A 16 -11.87 -8.75 4.77
CA HIS A 16 -10.88 -7.71 5.01
C HIS A 16 -10.17 -7.33 3.71
N SER A 17 -9.91 -6.02 3.49
CA SER A 17 -9.30 -5.51 2.26
C SER A 17 -7.95 -6.15 1.93
N ALA A 18 -7.09 -6.35 2.94
CA ALA A 18 -5.78 -6.99 2.75
C ALA A 18 -5.91 -8.43 2.22
N ARG A 19 -6.87 -9.22 2.74
CA ARG A 19 -7.12 -10.60 2.32
C ARG A 19 -7.83 -10.70 0.98
N MET A 20 -8.71 -9.75 0.67
CA MET A 20 -9.30 -9.60 -0.67
C MET A 20 -8.22 -9.25 -1.70
N TYR A 21 -7.28 -8.37 -1.35
CA TYR A 21 -6.15 -8.02 -2.22
C TYR A 21 -5.22 -9.21 -2.48
N ASP A 22 -4.94 -10.03 -1.44
CA ASP A 22 -4.23 -11.30 -1.58
C ASP A 22 -4.92 -12.23 -2.62
N TYR A 23 -6.25 -12.34 -2.53
CA TYR A 23 -7.02 -13.12 -3.50
C TYR A 23 -6.90 -12.56 -4.94
N TYR A 24 -6.92 -11.23 -5.14
CA TYR A 24 -6.74 -10.62 -6.47
C TYR A 24 -5.36 -10.89 -7.06
N LEU A 25 -4.34 -11.04 -6.22
CA LEU A 25 -2.98 -11.38 -6.63
C LEU A 25 -2.77 -12.90 -6.82
N GLY A 26 -3.77 -13.72 -6.56
CA GLY A 26 -3.71 -15.19 -6.66
C GLY A 26 -3.10 -15.86 -5.44
N GLY A 27 -3.06 -15.17 -4.30
CA GLY A 27 -2.62 -15.70 -3.02
C GLY A 27 -3.63 -16.65 -2.37
N TYR A 28 -3.22 -17.25 -1.26
CA TYR A 28 -3.99 -18.29 -0.56
C TYR A 28 -4.30 -17.92 0.90
N THR A 29 -3.87 -16.74 1.36
CA THR A 29 -4.10 -16.26 2.72
C THR A 29 -5.40 -15.45 2.79
N ASN A 30 -6.50 -16.10 2.39
CA ASN A 30 -7.84 -15.51 2.35
C ASN A 30 -8.90 -16.55 2.73
N PHE A 31 -10.00 -16.11 3.33
CA PHE A 31 -11.07 -16.98 3.83
C PHE A 31 -12.31 -16.93 2.92
N PRO A 32 -13.32 -17.80 3.14
CA PRO A 32 -14.53 -17.80 2.33
C PRO A 32 -15.23 -16.44 2.26
N ALA A 33 -15.30 -15.70 3.37
CA ALA A 33 -15.91 -14.36 3.40
C ALA A 33 -15.15 -13.36 2.51
N ASP A 34 -13.81 -13.43 2.49
CA ASP A 34 -12.97 -12.58 1.64
C ASP A 34 -13.19 -12.88 0.16
N ARG A 35 -13.23 -14.18 -0.21
CA ARG A 35 -13.43 -14.63 -1.59
C ARG A 35 -14.82 -14.28 -2.12
N GLU A 36 -15.84 -14.38 -1.26
CA GLU A 36 -17.22 -13.99 -1.63
C GLU A 36 -17.28 -12.48 -1.92
N ALA A 37 -16.78 -11.65 -1.01
CA ALA A 37 -16.73 -10.20 -1.19
C ALA A 37 -15.87 -9.80 -2.41
N ALA A 38 -14.70 -10.45 -2.59
CA ALA A 38 -13.84 -10.26 -3.74
C ALA A 38 -14.53 -10.63 -5.06
N GLY A 39 -15.32 -11.72 -5.08
CA GLY A 39 -16.12 -12.13 -6.23
C GLY A 39 -17.14 -11.06 -6.61
N GLN A 40 -17.86 -10.48 -5.65
CA GLN A 40 -18.80 -9.38 -5.90
C GLN A 40 -18.09 -8.12 -6.43
N ALA A 41 -16.93 -7.79 -5.88
CA ALA A 41 -16.12 -6.69 -6.35
C ALA A 41 -15.63 -6.89 -7.80
N MET A 42 -15.23 -8.11 -8.17
CA MET A 42 -14.81 -8.47 -9.54
C MET A 42 -15.99 -8.44 -10.54
N ILE A 43 -17.20 -8.77 -10.11
CA ILE A 43 -18.41 -8.60 -10.94
C ILE A 43 -18.68 -7.11 -11.18
N ALA A 44 -18.52 -6.28 -10.16
CA ALA A 44 -18.72 -4.83 -10.25
C ALA A 44 -17.66 -4.14 -11.13
N PHE A 45 -16.40 -4.58 -11.03
CA PHE A 45 -15.27 -4.08 -11.80
C PHE A 45 -14.43 -5.22 -12.36
N PRO A 46 -14.72 -5.71 -13.59
CA PRO A 46 -14.05 -6.88 -14.18
C PRO A 46 -12.54 -6.79 -14.31
N SER A 47 -12.00 -5.58 -14.46
CA SER A 47 -10.55 -5.33 -14.58
C SER A 47 -9.83 -5.29 -13.22
N LEU A 48 -10.49 -5.60 -12.10
CA LEU A 48 -9.92 -5.46 -10.75
C LEU A 48 -8.60 -6.24 -10.55
N LEU A 49 -8.46 -7.43 -11.15
CA LEU A 49 -7.21 -8.19 -11.10
C LEU A 49 -6.08 -7.49 -11.87
N VAL A 50 -6.41 -6.85 -12.98
CA VAL A 50 -5.46 -6.06 -13.77
C VAL A 50 -5.02 -4.83 -12.98
N ALA A 51 -5.97 -4.11 -12.39
CA ALA A 51 -5.71 -2.96 -11.52
C ALA A 51 -4.81 -3.32 -10.33
N ALA A 52 -5.10 -4.42 -9.61
CA ALA A 52 -4.29 -4.88 -8.49
C ALA A 52 -2.85 -5.21 -8.89
N ARG A 53 -2.66 -5.87 -10.03
CA ARG A 53 -1.33 -6.16 -10.57
C ARG A 53 -0.59 -4.90 -11.02
N ALA A 54 -1.28 -3.97 -11.69
CA ALA A 54 -0.68 -2.69 -12.09
C ALA A 54 -0.24 -1.86 -10.87
N ASN A 55 -1.06 -1.83 -9.81
CA ASN A 55 -0.70 -1.22 -8.54
C ASN A 55 0.53 -1.89 -7.89
N ARG A 56 0.58 -3.22 -7.86
CA ARG A 56 1.74 -3.96 -7.31
C ARG A 56 3.02 -3.63 -8.07
N ARG A 57 2.96 -3.55 -9.40
CA ARG A 57 4.11 -3.17 -10.23
C ARG A 57 4.56 -1.74 -9.96
N PHE A 58 3.63 -0.81 -9.74
CA PHE A 58 4.00 0.55 -9.31
C PHE A 58 4.80 0.52 -8.01
N MET A 59 4.36 -0.23 -6.99
CA MET A 59 5.12 -0.39 -5.74
C MET A 59 6.54 -0.91 -6.01
N HIS A 60 6.68 -1.90 -6.89
CA HIS A 60 8.01 -2.42 -7.26
C HIS A 60 8.89 -1.34 -7.92
N ARG A 61 8.35 -0.57 -8.88
CA ARG A 61 9.10 0.48 -9.59
C ARG A 61 9.47 1.63 -8.66
N SER A 62 8.51 2.13 -7.87
CA SER A 62 8.75 3.24 -6.94
C SER A 62 9.76 2.88 -5.85
N THR A 63 9.69 1.67 -5.30
CA THR A 63 10.67 1.17 -4.33
C THR A 63 12.07 1.08 -4.96
N ARG A 64 12.18 0.48 -6.15
CA ARG A 64 13.46 0.38 -6.89
C ARG A 64 14.04 1.76 -7.20
N TYR A 65 13.20 2.67 -7.64
CA TYR A 65 13.58 4.05 -7.95
C TYR A 65 14.14 4.78 -6.74
N LEU A 66 13.47 4.69 -5.59
CA LEU A 66 13.89 5.35 -4.36
C LEU A 66 15.14 4.72 -3.76
N ALA A 67 15.24 3.39 -3.71
CA ALA A 67 16.44 2.69 -3.25
C ALA A 67 17.67 3.03 -4.11
N ALA A 68 17.53 3.08 -5.44
CA ALA A 68 18.60 3.49 -6.35
C ALA A 68 19.04 4.95 -6.17
N ARG A 69 18.21 5.80 -5.56
CA ARG A 69 18.52 7.21 -5.21
C ARG A 69 19.02 7.38 -3.77
N GLY A 70 19.27 6.29 -3.07
CA GLY A 70 19.92 6.31 -1.76
C GLY A 70 18.96 6.29 -0.57
N HIS A 71 17.65 6.13 -0.77
CA HIS A 71 16.75 5.88 0.35
C HIS A 71 17.07 4.52 0.97
N GLN A 72 17.34 4.53 2.27
CA GLN A 72 17.70 3.35 3.05
C GLN A 72 16.66 2.97 4.08
N GLN A 73 15.64 3.81 4.28
CA GLN A 73 14.58 3.60 5.23
C GLN A 73 13.22 3.64 4.53
N PHE A 74 12.37 2.67 4.84
CA PHE A 74 11.04 2.54 4.24
C PHE A 74 10.01 2.25 5.32
N LEU A 75 8.90 2.98 5.29
CA LEU A 75 7.73 2.76 6.12
C LEU A 75 6.54 2.44 5.19
N ASP A 76 6.10 1.19 5.18
CA ASP A 76 5.01 0.71 4.34
C ASP A 76 3.75 0.52 5.17
N ILE A 77 2.76 1.40 5.01
CA ILE A 77 1.52 1.39 5.78
C ILE A 77 0.39 0.85 4.90
N GLY A 78 -0.40 -0.09 5.45
CA GLY A 78 -1.37 -0.87 4.70
C GLY A 78 -0.68 -1.91 3.82
N THR A 79 0.33 -2.56 4.36
CA THR A 79 1.19 -3.48 3.60
C THR A 79 0.45 -4.69 3.04
N GLY A 80 -0.64 -5.11 3.69
CA GLY A 80 -1.41 -6.30 3.32
C GLY A 80 -0.64 -7.60 3.55
N ILE A 81 -1.17 -8.70 3.01
CA ILE A 81 -0.57 -10.03 3.08
C ILE A 81 0.75 -10.04 2.29
N PRO A 82 1.88 -10.51 2.90
CA PRO A 82 3.15 -10.60 2.21
C PRO A 82 3.07 -11.42 0.93
N THR A 83 3.50 -10.83 -0.19
CA THR A 83 3.53 -11.45 -1.52
C THR A 83 4.86 -11.13 -2.17
N SER A 84 5.68 -12.15 -2.45
CA SER A 84 7.01 -11.94 -3.07
C SER A 84 6.87 -11.52 -4.55
N PRO A 85 7.73 -10.58 -5.02
CA PRO A 85 8.70 -9.85 -4.23
C PRO A 85 8.06 -8.79 -3.34
N ASN A 86 8.40 -8.80 -2.05
CA ASN A 86 7.96 -7.80 -1.08
C ASN A 86 8.80 -6.51 -1.22
N LEU A 87 8.35 -5.41 -0.63
CA LEU A 87 9.05 -4.13 -0.68
C LEU A 87 10.52 -4.27 -0.19
N HIS A 88 10.76 -4.96 0.95
CA HIS A 88 12.12 -5.15 1.46
C HIS A 88 13.01 -5.95 0.52
N GLU A 89 12.50 -6.98 -0.17
CA GLU A 89 13.27 -7.78 -1.12
C GLU A 89 13.79 -6.91 -2.27
N ILE A 90 12.95 -5.98 -2.74
CA ILE A 90 13.30 -5.03 -3.80
C ILE A 90 14.31 -3.98 -3.30
N ALA A 91 14.05 -3.38 -2.14
CA ALA A 91 14.92 -2.35 -1.58
C ALA A 91 16.30 -2.93 -1.22
N GLN A 92 16.34 -4.09 -0.57
CA GLN A 92 17.57 -4.74 -0.12
C GLN A 92 18.36 -5.40 -1.26
N ALA A 93 17.74 -5.70 -2.39
CA ALA A 93 18.45 -6.12 -3.60
C ALA A 93 19.36 -4.99 -4.16
N ILE A 94 19.02 -3.72 -3.91
CA ILE A 94 19.78 -2.54 -4.33
C ILE A 94 20.64 -2.02 -3.19
N THR A 95 20.07 -1.90 -2.01
CA THR A 95 20.70 -1.39 -0.79
C THR A 95 20.58 -2.45 0.29
N PRO A 96 21.53 -3.39 0.41
CA PRO A 96 21.43 -4.52 1.35
C PRO A 96 21.21 -4.12 2.81
N ALA A 97 21.65 -2.93 3.22
CA ALA A 97 21.45 -2.39 4.55
C ALA A 97 20.12 -1.66 4.75
N ALA A 98 19.20 -1.68 3.78
CA ALA A 98 17.92 -0.99 3.90
C ALA A 98 17.09 -1.54 5.07
N ARG A 99 16.40 -0.61 5.75
CA ARG A 99 15.55 -0.87 6.92
C ARG A 99 14.09 -0.63 6.55
N ILE A 100 13.24 -1.58 6.84
CA ILE A 100 11.84 -1.52 6.45
C ILE A 100 10.96 -1.81 7.66
N VAL A 101 9.97 -0.95 7.90
CA VAL A 101 8.86 -1.24 8.81
C VAL A 101 7.58 -1.38 8.00
N TYR A 102 6.88 -2.47 8.26
CA TYR A 102 5.56 -2.76 7.74
C TYR A 102 4.51 -2.49 8.79
N ALA A 103 3.42 -1.84 8.44
CA ALA A 103 2.29 -1.58 9.32
C ALA A 103 0.97 -1.97 8.64
N ASP A 104 0.14 -2.71 9.36
CA ASP A 104 -1.21 -3.08 8.91
C ASP A 104 -2.12 -3.26 10.12
N ASN A 105 -3.43 -3.13 9.96
CA ASN A 105 -4.39 -3.32 11.04
C ASN A 105 -4.99 -4.73 11.09
N ASP A 106 -4.72 -5.59 10.09
CA ASP A 106 -5.16 -6.98 10.10
C ASP A 106 -4.19 -7.86 10.91
N PRO A 107 -4.63 -8.50 12.01
CA PRO A 107 -3.79 -9.37 12.82
C PRO A 107 -3.24 -10.59 12.06
N ILE A 108 -3.89 -11.01 10.96
CA ILE A 108 -3.41 -12.11 10.11
C ILE A 108 -2.14 -11.72 9.39
N VAL A 109 -2.03 -10.46 8.95
CA VAL A 109 -0.84 -9.95 8.28
C VAL A 109 0.36 -10.08 9.21
N LEU A 110 0.19 -9.73 10.51
CA LEU A 110 1.24 -9.87 11.52
C LEU A 110 1.74 -11.32 11.67
N ALA A 111 0.80 -12.27 11.74
CA ALA A 111 1.14 -13.70 11.87
C ALA A 111 1.94 -14.22 10.66
N HIS A 112 1.61 -13.78 9.45
CA HIS A 112 2.33 -14.16 8.22
C HIS A 112 3.66 -13.40 8.05
N ALA A 113 3.71 -12.12 8.45
CA ALA A 113 4.92 -11.31 8.35
C ALA A 113 6.08 -11.92 9.15
N ALA A 114 5.84 -12.35 10.38
CA ALA A 114 6.84 -12.98 11.23
C ALA A 114 7.42 -14.28 10.62
N ALA A 115 6.64 -14.99 9.79
CA ALA A 115 7.07 -16.25 9.16
C ALA A 115 7.77 -16.06 7.82
N LEU A 116 7.51 -14.98 7.10
CA LEU A 116 7.89 -14.81 5.70
C LEU A 116 8.90 -13.68 5.44
N LEU A 117 9.07 -12.74 6.38
CA LEU A 117 9.97 -11.62 6.19
C LEU A 117 11.40 -11.96 6.61
N HIS A 118 12.20 -12.36 5.64
CA HIS A 118 13.63 -12.61 5.82
C HIS A 118 14.46 -11.46 5.27
N SER A 119 14.96 -10.61 6.16
CA SER A 119 15.90 -9.54 5.81
C SER A 119 17.27 -10.10 5.35
N THR A 120 17.99 -9.30 4.57
CA THR A 120 19.44 -9.54 4.36
C THR A 120 20.19 -9.46 5.70
N PRO A 121 21.40 -10.04 5.81
CA PRO A 121 22.18 -9.94 7.06
C PRO A 121 22.54 -8.52 7.49
N GLN A 122 22.59 -7.57 6.56
CA GLN A 122 22.91 -6.17 6.79
C GLN A 122 21.67 -5.28 7.01
N GLY A 123 20.54 -5.69 6.47
CA GLY A 123 19.28 -4.97 6.55
C GLY A 123 18.46 -5.32 7.79
N LEU A 124 17.32 -4.68 7.92
CA LEU A 124 16.40 -4.94 9.02
C LEU A 124 14.96 -4.84 8.52
N THR A 125 14.11 -5.77 8.90
CA THR A 125 12.68 -5.69 8.69
C THR A 125 11.97 -5.82 10.03
N ALA A 126 10.98 -4.98 10.27
CA ALA A 126 10.10 -5.08 11.42
C ALA A 126 8.64 -4.98 10.97
N TYR A 127 7.75 -5.41 11.83
CA TYR A 127 6.32 -5.38 11.59
C TYR A 127 5.60 -4.86 12.82
N THR A 128 4.62 -3.95 12.63
CA THR A 128 3.76 -3.46 13.71
C THR A 128 2.29 -3.56 13.30
N GLN A 129 1.44 -3.94 14.26
CA GLN A 129 -0.01 -3.86 14.08
C GLN A 129 -0.46 -2.44 14.42
N ALA A 130 -0.87 -1.68 13.40
CA ALA A 130 -1.30 -0.30 13.57
C ALA A 130 -2.38 0.07 12.55
N ASP A 131 -3.28 0.97 12.94
CA ASP A 131 -4.30 1.52 12.07
C ASP A 131 -3.87 2.90 11.58
N VAL A 132 -3.89 3.13 10.27
CA VAL A 132 -3.54 4.41 9.66
C VAL A 132 -4.44 5.55 10.13
N THR A 133 -5.65 5.24 10.59
CA THR A 133 -6.60 6.24 11.12
C THR A 133 -6.19 6.79 12.49
N ASP A 134 -5.22 6.13 13.16
CA ASP A 134 -4.52 6.68 14.33
C ASP A 134 -3.03 6.86 14.03
N PRO A 135 -2.66 7.88 13.22
CA PRO A 135 -1.28 8.10 12.83
C PRO A 135 -0.36 8.47 14.01
N ALA A 136 -0.93 8.95 15.12
CA ALA A 136 -0.14 9.26 16.31
C ALA A 136 0.33 7.98 16.99
N ALA A 137 -0.57 7.03 17.26
CA ALA A 137 -0.21 5.74 17.83
C ALA A 137 0.71 4.93 16.89
N LEU A 138 0.46 5.00 15.57
CA LEU A 138 1.30 4.35 14.58
C LEU A 138 2.74 4.86 14.64
N LEU A 139 2.94 6.18 14.63
CA LEU A 139 4.28 6.79 14.65
C LEU A 139 5.04 6.56 15.97
N GLU A 140 4.34 6.31 17.06
CA GLU A 140 4.93 6.00 18.38
C GLU A 140 5.17 4.48 18.58
N ALA A 141 4.88 3.63 17.59
CA ALA A 141 5.08 2.20 17.70
C ALA A 141 6.55 1.85 17.96
N PRO A 142 6.85 0.97 18.95
CA PRO A 142 8.23 0.62 19.31
C PRO A 142 9.04 0.07 18.14
N GLU A 143 8.41 -0.67 17.24
CA GLU A 143 9.05 -1.25 16.05
C GLU A 143 9.56 -0.18 15.08
N ILE A 144 8.85 0.96 14.98
CA ILE A 144 9.28 2.10 14.16
C ILE A 144 10.56 2.68 14.76
N HIS A 145 10.57 3.03 16.03
CA HIS A 145 11.73 3.64 16.68
C HIS A 145 12.93 2.69 16.82
N ALA A 146 12.67 1.38 16.90
CA ALA A 146 13.77 0.39 16.93
C ALA A 146 14.41 0.15 15.56
N THR A 147 13.69 0.45 14.47
CA THR A 147 14.11 0.12 13.11
C THR A 147 14.48 1.34 12.29
N LEU A 148 13.71 2.43 12.40
CA LEU A 148 13.87 3.65 11.61
C LEU A 148 14.34 4.82 12.49
N ASP A 149 15.14 5.70 11.90
CA ASP A 149 15.41 7.03 12.41
C ASP A 149 14.56 8.02 11.60
N LEU A 150 13.50 8.55 12.21
CA LEU A 150 12.58 9.47 11.55
C LEU A 150 13.15 10.91 11.40
N ASP A 151 14.32 11.19 11.96
CA ASP A 151 15.05 12.42 11.77
C ASP A 151 15.99 12.36 10.54
N GLU A 152 16.06 11.18 9.90
CA GLU A 152 16.69 10.92 8.61
C GLU A 152 15.63 10.61 7.53
N PRO A 153 15.96 10.75 6.22
CA PRO A 153 15.00 10.53 5.14
C PRO A 153 14.36 9.13 5.15
N VAL A 154 13.03 9.08 5.11
CA VAL A 154 12.23 7.85 5.03
C VAL A 154 11.35 7.87 3.76
N ALA A 155 11.30 6.76 3.05
CA ALA A 155 10.33 6.54 1.99
C ALA A 155 9.02 5.98 2.60
N LEU A 156 7.99 6.82 2.70
CA LEU A 156 6.66 6.46 3.16
C LEU A 156 5.85 5.90 1.98
N SER A 157 5.28 4.71 2.15
CA SER A 157 4.43 4.04 1.16
C SER A 157 2.99 3.94 1.67
N LEU A 158 2.04 4.49 0.91
CA LEU A 158 0.58 4.47 1.15
C LEU A 158 -0.13 3.95 -0.11
N ASN A 159 0.29 2.78 -0.60
CA ASN A 159 -0.22 2.23 -1.85
C ASN A 159 -1.52 1.46 -1.63
N ALA A 160 -2.54 1.72 -2.44
CA ALA A 160 -3.87 1.08 -2.39
C ALA A 160 -4.53 1.12 -0.99
N LEU A 161 -4.29 2.16 -0.20
CA LEU A 161 -4.74 2.28 1.18
C LEU A 161 -5.80 3.38 1.37
N LEU A 162 -5.49 4.61 0.94
CA LEU A 162 -6.28 5.79 1.31
C LEU A 162 -7.68 5.84 0.67
N HIS A 163 -7.94 5.01 -0.32
CA HIS A 163 -9.30 4.86 -0.83
C HIS A 163 -10.25 4.12 0.13
N PHE A 164 -9.70 3.46 1.16
CA PHE A 164 -10.48 2.90 2.28
C PHE A 164 -10.67 3.89 3.44
N VAL A 165 -10.06 5.06 3.35
CA VAL A 165 -10.21 6.15 4.32
C VAL A 165 -10.90 7.35 3.64
N PRO A 166 -12.25 7.42 3.67
CA PRO A 166 -12.98 8.56 3.12
C PRO A 166 -12.66 9.87 3.82
N ASP A 167 -12.94 11.00 3.16
CA ASP A 167 -12.62 12.35 3.67
C ASP A 167 -13.25 12.65 5.02
N HIS A 168 -14.46 12.15 5.28
CA HIS A 168 -15.13 12.30 6.57
C HIS A 168 -14.42 11.58 7.74
N LEU A 169 -13.49 10.67 7.44
CA LEU A 169 -12.59 10.03 8.40
C LEU A 169 -11.23 10.75 8.51
N GLY A 170 -11.07 11.89 7.83
CA GLY A 170 -9.90 12.74 7.96
C GLY A 170 -8.69 12.31 7.14
N ALA A 171 -8.87 11.68 5.97
CA ALA A 171 -7.78 11.17 5.14
C ALA A 171 -6.62 12.16 4.92
N HIS A 172 -6.92 13.43 4.60
CA HIS A 172 -5.90 14.46 4.40
C HIS A 172 -5.13 14.78 5.69
N ALA A 173 -5.82 14.95 6.83
CA ALA A 173 -5.18 15.22 8.12
C ALA A 173 -4.28 14.05 8.56
N ILE A 174 -4.66 12.81 8.27
CA ILE A 174 -3.85 11.61 8.51
C ILE A 174 -2.54 11.68 7.72
N VAL A 175 -2.62 11.93 6.41
CA VAL A 175 -1.44 12.03 5.53
C VAL A 175 -0.55 13.20 5.94
N ASP A 176 -1.13 14.36 6.25
CA ASP A 176 -0.36 15.51 6.72
C ASP A 176 0.37 15.21 8.02
N ARG A 177 -0.28 14.53 8.99
CA ARG A 177 0.37 14.12 10.24
C ARG A 177 1.56 13.18 10.00
N LEU A 178 1.43 12.23 9.07
CA LEU A 178 2.53 11.33 8.69
C LEU A 178 3.68 12.11 8.03
N LYS A 179 3.36 12.99 7.08
CA LYS A 179 4.33 13.85 6.38
C LYS A 179 5.09 14.77 7.31
N ASP A 180 4.40 15.38 8.28
CA ASP A 180 4.99 16.34 9.21
C ASP A 180 6.09 15.72 10.07
N ARG A 181 5.94 14.43 10.43
CA ARG A 181 6.93 13.72 11.28
C ARG A 181 8.23 13.38 10.55
N LEU A 182 8.22 13.32 9.22
CA LEU A 182 9.37 12.86 8.44
C LEU A 182 10.36 14.00 8.18
N ALA A 183 11.64 13.66 8.09
CA ALA A 183 12.73 14.59 7.79
C ALA A 183 12.65 15.13 6.35
N PRO A 184 13.23 16.32 6.05
CA PRO A 184 13.50 16.77 4.69
C PRO A 184 14.26 15.70 3.88
N GLY A 185 13.97 15.59 2.59
CA GLY A 185 14.51 14.52 1.73
C GLY A 185 13.72 13.21 1.81
N SER A 186 12.75 13.07 2.72
CA SER A 186 11.84 11.92 2.73
C SER A 186 10.98 11.88 1.48
N ALA A 187 10.55 10.68 1.07
CA ALA A 187 9.66 10.48 -0.07
C ALA A 187 8.30 9.95 0.36
N LEU A 188 7.24 10.30 -0.38
CA LEU A 188 5.90 9.73 -0.28
C LEU A 188 5.57 9.05 -1.60
N THR A 189 5.29 7.75 -1.57
CA THR A 189 4.70 6.99 -2.67
C THR A 189 3.25 6.69 -2.35
N MET A 190 2.35 6.95 -3.29
CA MET A 190 0.93 6.69 -3.07
C MET A 190 0.23 6.25 -4.36
N THR A 191 -0.74 5.35 -4.20
CA THR A 191 -1.71 5.05 -5.25
C THR A 191 -3.13 5.18 -4.72
N HIS A 192 -4.06 5.54 -5.62
CA HIS A 192 -5.44 5.77 -5.22
C HIS A 192 -6.43 5.42 -6.33
N LEU A 193 -7.51 4.75 -5.97
CA LEU A 193 -8.62 4.46 -6.87
C LEU A 193 -9.25 5.76 -7.39
N THR A 194 -9.51 5.82 -8.70
CA THR A 194 -10.16 6.96 -9.36
C THR A 194 -11.30 6.52 -10.27
N ALA A 195 -12.30 7.36 -10.40
CA ALA A 195 -13.42 7.21 -11.33
C ALA A 195 -13.25 8.06 -12.60
N ASP A 196 -12.12 8.77 -12.75
CA ASP A 196 -11.94 9.74 -13.85
C ASP A 196 -11.92 9.08 -15.24
N PHE A 197 -11.51 7.81 -15.33
CA PHE A 197 -11.35 7.11 -16.62
C PHE A 197 -12.61 6.34 -17.05
N ASP A 198 -13.30 5.72 -16.10
CA ASP A 198 -14.56 5.00 -16.30
C ASP A 198 -15.34 5.00 -14.97
N PRO A 199 -16.28 5.95 -14.78
CA PRO A 199 -16.94 6.16 -13.50
C PRO A 199 -17.87 5.02 -13.09
N GLU A 200 -18.59 4.42 -14.04
CA GLU A 200 -19.65 3.45 -13.73
C GLU A 200 -19.14 2.17 -13.04
N PRO A 201 -18.11 1.46 -13.56
CA PRO A 201 -17.57 0.28 -12.88
C PRO A 201 -16.93 0.63 -11.53
N VAL A 202 -16.26 1.77 -11.43
CA VAL A 202 -15.62 2.20 -10.19
C VAL A 202 -16.64 2.53 -9.10
N HIS A 203 -17.74 3.20 -9.45
CA HIS A 203 -18.82 3.47 -8.49
C HIS A 203 -19.49 2.17 -8.01
N ARG A 204 -19.70 1.19 -8.91
CA ARG A 204 -20.19 -0.14 -8.52
C ARG A 204 -19.21 -0.87 -7.61
N LEU A 205 -17.90 -0.77 -7.88
CA LEU A 205 -16.86 -1.35 -7.04
C LEU A 205 -16.90 -0.76 -5.62
N VAL A 206 -16.94 0.57 -5.49
CA VAL A 206 -17.05 1.25 -4.20
C VAL A 206 -18.32 0.84 -3.45
N ALA A 207 -19.45 0.70 -4.17
CA ALA A 207 -20.70 0.21 -3.57
C ALA A 207 -20.57 -1.23 -3.07
N ALA A 208 -19.91 -2.12 -3.83
CA ALA A 208 -19.67 -3.51 -3.42
C ALA A 208 -18.80 -3.59 -2.16
N TYR A 209 -17.72 -2.82 -2.06
CA TYR A 209 -16.90 -2.75 -0.83
C TYR A 209 -17.71 -2.27 0.38
N ARG A 210 -18.52 -1.20 0.21
CA ARG A 210 -19.39 -0.70 1.28
C ARG A 210 -20.43 -1.71 1.73
N ALA A 211 -21.02 -2.46 0.79
CA ALA A 211 -21.97 -3.55 1.10
C ALA A 211 -21.30 -4.69 1.88
N ALA A 212 -20.00 -4.93 1.67
CA ALA A 212 -19.19 -5.88 2.42
C ALA A 212 -18.65 -5.32 3.76
N GLY A 213 -19.05 -4.09 4.15
CA GLY A 213 -18.63 -3.47 5.42
C GLY A 213 -17.28 -2.74 5.36
N THR A 214 -16.68 -2.60 4.19
CA THR A 214 -15.43 -1.86 3.99
C THR A 214 -15.73 -0.46 3.44
N SER A 215 -15.25 0.59 4.09
CA SER A 215 -15.35 1.96 3.57
C SER A 215 -14.65 2.08 2.22
N GLY A 216 -15.09 3.03 1.39
CA GLY A 216 -14.45 3.27 0.11
C GLY A 216 -14.81 4.63 -0.47
N GLN A 217 -13.83 5.29 -1.08
CA GLN A 217 -13.99 6.53 -1.84
C GLN A 217 -13.00 6.52 -3.00
N ALA A 218 -13.50 6.74 -4.22
CA ALA A 218 -12.66 7.13 -5.35
C ALA A 218 -12.40 8.64 -5.28
N ARG A 219 -11.23 9.08 -5.76
CA ARG A 219 -10.87 10.50 -5.82
C ARG A 219 -10.46 10.89 -7.24
N THR A 220 -10.78 12.12 -7.62
CA THR A 220 -10.30 12.71 -8.86
C THR A 220 -8.79 12.94 -8.81
N ARG A 221 -8.20 13.24 -9.97
CA ARG A 221 -6.78 13.61 -10.05
C ARG A 221 -6.43 14.79 -9.15
N GLU A 222 -7.30 15.80 -9.10
CA GLU A 222 -7.11 16.98 -8.28
C GLU A 222 -7.15 16.65 -6.78
N GLU A 223 -8.17 15.91 -6.34
CA GLU A 223 -8.31 15.45 -4.95
C GLU A 223 -7.14 14.56 -4.53
N PHE A 224 -6.67 13.69 -5.40
CA PHE A 224 -5.49 12.85 -5.12
C PHE A 224 -4.21 13.70 -5.06
N THR A 225 -4.04 14.67 -5.95
CA THR A 225 -2.88 15.57 -5.96
C THR A 225 -2.77 16.37 -4.65
N ALA A 226 -3.89 16.70 -4.03
CA ALA A 226 -3.92 17.46 -2.79
C ALA A 226 -3.19 16.77 -1.62
N PHE A 227 -3.07 15.44 -1.60
CA PHE A 227 -2.28 14.71 -0.59
C PHE A 227 -0.78 15.08 -0.61
N PHE A 228 -0.28 15.56 -1.73
CA PHE A 228 1.13 15.91 -1.91
C PHE A 228 1.43 17.40 -1.66
N THR A 229 0.44 18.17 -1.19
CA THR A 229 0.62 19.60 -0.90
C THR A 229 1.83 19.83 0.02
N GLY A 230 2.70 20.78 -0.37
CA GLY A 230 3.94 21.09 0.36
C GLY A 230 5.13 20.17 0.04
N TRP A 231 4.92 19.12 -0.75
CA TRP A 231 5.98 18.23 -1.24
C TRP A 231 6.14 18.37 -2.77
N THR A 232 7.34 18.12 -3.27
CA THR A 232 7.65 18.23 -4.70
C THR A 232 7.37 16.91 -5.40
N LEU A 233 6.38 16.90 -6.28
CA LEU A 233 6.13 15.75 -7.17
C LEU A 233 7.33 15.50 -8.08
N LEU A 234 7.69 14.24 -8.29
CA LEU A 234 8.71 13.87 -9.27
C LEU A 234 8.21 14.12 -10.72
N GLU A 235 9.12 14.02 -11.70
CA GLU A 235 8.88 14.45 -13.09
C GLU A 235 7.63 13.86 -13.75
N ASP A 236 7.30 12.60 -13.44
CA ASP A 236 6.09 11.97 -13.97
C ASP A 236 4.79 12.59 -13.42
N GLY A 237 4.87 13.29 -12.27
CA GLY A 237 3.72 13.88 -11.60
C GLY A 237 2.69 12.83 -11.17
N VAL A 238 1.41 13.18 -11.26
CA VAL A 238 0.30 12.25 -11.04
C VAL A 238 -0.07 11.59 -12.36
N THR A 239 0.09 10.28 -12.46
CA THR A 239 -0.22 9.47 -13.66
C THR A 239 -1.00 8.22 -13.30
N PRO A 240 -1.65 7.54 -14.26
CA PRO A 240 -2.13 6.17 -14.04
C PRO A 240 -0.98 5.23 -13.63
N THR A 241 -1.28 4.26 -12.78
CA THR A 241 -0.26 3.36 -12.21
C THR A 241 0.66 2.69 -13.24
N PRO A 242 0.22 2.27 -14.46
CA PRO A 242 1.11 1.67 -15.44
C PRO A 242 2.10 2.67 -16.06
N GLN A 243 1.77 3.96 -16.05
CA GLN A 243 2.52 5.00 -16.75
C GLN A 243 3.64 5.63 -15.92
N TRP A 244 3.60 5.46 -14.59
CA TRP A 244 4.63 6.03 -13.73
C TRP A 244 5.94 5.27 -13.87
N ASN A 245 7.00 5.97 -14.33
CA ASN A 245 8.36 5.46 -14.50
C ASN A 245 8.37 4.01 -15.04
N PRO A 246 7.86 3.77 -16.26
CA PRO A 246 7.73 2.43 -16.80
C PRO A 246 9.12 1.80 -16.99
N ASP A 247 9.33 0.67 -16.31
CA ASP A 247 10.59 -0.09 -16.37
C ASP A 247 10.62 -0.95 -17.64
N ARG A 248 11.22 -0.42 -18.70
CA ARG A 248 11.21 -1.04 -20.04
C ARG A 248 11.97 -2.38 -20.12
N ASP A 249 12.82 -2.68 -19.14
CA ASP A 249 13.70 -3.85 -19.20
C ASP A 249 13.28 -5.00 -18.28
N ASN A 250 12.56 -4.73 -17.18
CA ASN A 250 12.17 -5.73 -16.17
C ASN A 250 10.69 -6.16 -16.21
N ASP A 251 9.85 -5.46 -16.96
CA ASP A 251 8.42 -5.81 -17.08
C ASP A 251 8.12 -6.84 -18.19
N ARG A 252 9.15 -7.35 -18.91
CA ARG A 252 8.98 -8.23 -20.08
C ARG A 252 8.31 -9.57 -19.79
N ASP A 253 8.46 -10.12 -18.58
CA ASP A 253 7.96 -11.46 -18.28
C ASP A 253 6.51 -11.49 -17.78
N ASN A 254 5.90 -10.31 -17.53
CA ASN A 254 4.52 -10.20 -17.03
C ASN A 254 3.79 -8.94 -17.55
N ASP A 255 4.22 -8.36 -18.66
CA ASP A 255 3.51 -7.24 -19.24
C ASP A 255 2.17 -7.73 -19.81
N PRO A 256 1.01 -7.38 -19.23
CA PRO A 256 -0.21 -7.31 -20.01
C PRO A 256 -0.05 -6.06 -20.86
N GLY A 257 0.69 -6.19 -21.99
CA GLY A 257 0.89 -5.11 -22.92
C GLY A 257 -0.41 -4.35 -23.13
N ASN A 258 -0.40 -3.05 -22.84
CA ASN A 258 -1.52 -2.13 -22.92
C ASN A 258 -2.60 -2.24 -21.84
N VAL A 259 -2.25 -2.22 -20.54
CA VAL A 259 -3.23 -1.89 -19.50
C VAL A 259 -3.70 -0.45 -19.76
N THR A 260 -4.97 -0.30 -20.08
CA THR A 260 -5.59 1.01 -20.27
C THR A 260 -5.78 1.74 -18.95
N ASP A 261 -5.91 3.06 -18.96
CA ASP A 261 -6.16 3.85 -17.76
C ASP A 261 -7.45 3.43 -17.06
N ALA A 262 -8.49 3.08 -17.83
CA ALA A 262 -9.75 2.56 -17.31
C ALA A 262 -9.60 1.20 -16.61
N GLU A 263 -8.77 0.29 -17.14
CA GLU A 263 -8.50 -1.00 -16.51
C GLU A 263 -7.64 -0.86 -15.24
N ALA A 264 -6.70 0.09 -15.22
CA ALA A 264 -5.90 0.40 -14.05
C ALA A 264 -6.73 1.07 -12.95
N ALA A 265 -7.61 2.00 -13.34
CA ALA A 265 -8.51 2.79 -12.48
C ALA A 265 -7.83 3.39 -11.23
N CYS A 266 -6.53 3.60 -11.28
CA CYS A 266 -5.71 4.10 -10.17
C CYS A 266 -4.70 5.14 -10.64
N TYR A 267 -4.66 6.26 -9.93
CA TYR A 267 -3.54 7.19 -9.99
C TYR A 267 -2.39 6.71 -9.10
N ALA A 268 -1.19 7.11 -9.50
CA ALA A 268 0.06 6.93 -8.77
C ALA A 268 0.87 8.23 -8.79
N ALA A 269 1.61 8.48 -7.73
CA ALA A 269 2.59 9.56 -7.68
C ALA A 269 3.67 9.28 -6.63
N VAL A 270 4.83 9.91 -6.83
CA VAL A 270 5.91 9.99 -5.86
C VAL A 270 6.27 11.45 -5.67
N ALA A 271 6.40 11.88 -4.42
CA ALA A 271 6.84 13.22 -4.07
C ALA A 271 7.96 13.17 -3.03
N VAL A 272 8.78 14.22 -2.99
CA VAL A 272 9.89 14.38 -2.04
C VAL A 272 9.65 15.60 -1.19
N LYS A 273 9.91 15.47 0.12
CA LYS A 273 9.88 16.58 1.09
C LYS A 273 11.04 17.54 0.82
N PRO A 274 10.78 18.83 0.62
CA PRO A 274 11.84 19.82 0.41
C PRO A 274 12.76 20.00 1.61
#